data_5159325da37035c32b21194fc80f5dee
#
_entry.id   5159325da37035c32b21194fc80f5dee
#
_cell.length_a   1.000
_cell.length_b   1.000
_cell.length_c   1.000
_cell.angle_alpha   90.00
_cell.angle_beta   90.00
_cell.angle_gamma   90.00
#
_symmetry.space_group_name_H-M   'P 1'
#
loop_
_entity.id
_entity.type
_entity.pdbx_description
1 polymer ?
#
loop_
_entity_poly.entity_id
_entity_poly.type
_entity_poly.pdbx_seq_one_letter_code
_entity_poly.pdbx_strand_id
1 'polypeptide(L)'
;MTKEISIRQAKLYDVPAMARIERDSFGSPWSAEEITKDVTAGGNVYVAVAECGGEKAGYGEIRTVAGEAQVYNIAIAPEFRREGIGEALLRHMIAKAEDDGCELVTLEVRGGNEAAMALYTKLGFREVGRRKGYYSKGGEDAVLMDLDLRKIEVEVEIEV
;
A
#
# COMPACT_ATOMS: atom_id res chain seq x y z
N MET A 1 -2.49 -26.34 -4.87
CA MET A 1 -2.03 -25.92 -3.57
C MET A 1 -1.72 -24.45 -3.53
N THR A 2 -2.27 -23.77 -2.55
CA THR A 2 -2.02 -22.35 -2.41
C THR A 2 -0.70 -22.14 -1.71
N LYS A 3 0.15 -21.28 -2.24
CA LYS A 3 1.40 -20.95 -1.59
C LYS A 3 1.13 -20.02 -0.42
N GLU A 4 1.90 -20.17 0.61
CA GLU A 4 1.74 -19.35 1.79
C GLU A 4 2.28 -17.95 1.55
N ILE A 5 1.53 -16.95 1.95
CA ILE A 5 1.93 -15.54 1.86
C ILE A 5 2.35 -15.09 3.25
N SER A 6 3.55 -14.56 3.37
CA SER A 6 3.99 -13.97 4.62
C SER A 6 4.46 -12.55 4.37
N ILE A 7 4.19 -11.66 5.32
CA ILE A 7 4.53 -10.25 5.18
C ILE A 7 5.33 -9.81 6.40
N ARG A 8 6.40 -9.09 6.15
CA ARG A 8 7.27 -8.59 7.21
C ARG A 8 7.89 -7.27 6.82
N GLN A 9 8.52 -6.61 7.77
CA GLN A 9 9.23 -5.38 7.47
C GLN A 9 10.39 -5.67 6.53
N ALA A 10 10.60 -4.82 5.55
CA ALA A 10 11.67 -4.98 4.58
C ALA A 10 13.04 -4.74 5.22
N LYS A 11 14.04 -5.45 4.72
CA LYS A 11 15.43 -5.33 5.17
C LYS A 11 16.31 -5.00 3.97
N LEU A 12 17.55 -4.62 4.23
CA LEU A 12 18.46 -4.27 3.15
C LEU A 12 18.63 -5.37 2.12
N TYR A 13 18.63 -6.63 2.53
CA TYR A 13 18.80 -7.72 1.58
C TYR A 13 17.59 -7.91 0.66
N ASP A 14 16.49 -7.22 0.91
CA ASP A 14 15.32 -7.27 0.04
C ASP A 14 15.41 -6.27 -1.11
N VAL A 15 16.29 -5.28 -1.02
CA VAL A 15 16.33 -4.18 -1.98
C VAL A 15 16.51 -4.62 -3.44
N PRO A 16 17.40 -5.58 -3.77
CA PRO A 16 17.52 -6.00 -5.16
C PRO A 16 16.22 -6.54 -5.75
N ALA A 17 15.49 -7.34 -4.98
CA ALA A 17 14.21 -7.88 -5.44
C ALA A 17 13.17 -6.77 -5.57
N MET A 18 13.14 -5.83 -4.63
CA MET A 18 12.20 -4.71 -4.66
C MET A 18 12.48 -3.82 -5.88
N ALA A 19 13.76 -3.57 -6.18
CA ALA A 19 14.12 -2.75 -7.36
C ALA A 19 13.68 -3.44 -8.66
N ARG A 20 13.76 -4.76 -8.71
CA ARG A 20 13.32 -5.50 -9.88
C ARG A 20 11.79 -5.40 -10.03
N ILE A 21 11.05 -5.56 -8.93
CA ILE A 21 9.60 -5.45 -8.95
C ILE A 21 9.19 -4.05 -9.39
N GLU A 22 9.91 -3.03 -8.93
CA GLU A 22 9.66 -1.65 -9.30
C GLU A 22 9.83 -1.45 -10.80
N ARG A 23 10.93 -1.96 -11.38
CA ARG A 23 11.19 -1.85 -12.81
C ARG A 23 10.11 -2.56 -13.64
N ASP A 24 9.62 -3.69 -13.15
CA ASP A 24 8.62 -4.46 -13.88
C ASP A 24 7.21 -3.88 -13.75
N SER A 25 7.02 -2.95 -12.82
CA SER A 25 5.69 -2.43 -12.50
C SER A 25 5.44 -1.00 -12.99
N PHE A 26 6.47 -0.19 -13.08
CA PHE A 26 6.28 1.25 -13.33
C PHE A 26 7.16 1.79 -14.45
N GLY A 27 6.65 2.81 -15.14
CA GLY A 27 7.40 3.47 -16.22
C GLY A 27 8.55 4.32 -15.73
N SER A 28 8.43 4.85 -14.50
CA SER A 28 9.50 5.63 -13.87
C SER A 28 9.81 5.00 -12.52
N PRO A 29 10.52 3.88 -12.52
CA PRO A 29 10.74 3.14 -11.28
C PRO A 29 11.73 3.87 -10.34
N TRP A 30 11.55 3.65 -9.04
CA TRP A 30 12.51 4.11 -8.07
C TRP A 30 13.79 3.29 -8.22
N SER A 31 14.92 3.92 -7.99
CA SER A 31 16.22 3.23 -8.05
C SER A 31 16.44 2.43 -6.78
N ALA A 32 17.40 1.51 -6.84
CA ALA A 32 17.79 0.75 -5.65
C ALA A 32 18.27 1.69 -4.54
N GLU A 33 18.90 2.81 -4.90
CA GLU A 33 19.36 3.78 -3.93
C GLU A 33 18.18 4.45 -3.22
N GLU A 34 17.16 4.83 -3.96
CA GLU A 34 15.95 5.42 -3.37
C GLU A 34 15.23 4.44 -2.45
N ILE A 35 15.13 3.19 -2.89
CA ILE A 35 14.49 2.14 -2.09
C ILE A 35 15.28 1.91 -0.80
N THR A 36 16.62 1.89 -0.90
CA THR A 36 17.48 1.74 0.27
C THR A 36 17.24 2.82 1.29
N LYS A 37 17.08 4.06 0.83
CA LYS A 37 16.80 5.17 1.73
C LYS A 37 15.54 4.92 2.52
N ASP A 38 14.48 4.48 1.87
CA ASP A 38 13.20 4.26 2.54
C ASP A 38 13.25 3.07 3.49
N VAL A 39 13.92 1.99 3.08
CA VAL A 39 14.03 0.78 3.91
C VAL A 39 14.81 1.08 5.19
N THR A 40 15.79 1.97 5.13
CA THR A 40 16.63 2.30 6.28
C THR A 40 16.18 3.56 7.03
N ALA A 41 15.15 4.24 6.56
CA ALA A 41 14.73 5.50 7.15
C ALA A 41 14.24 5.37 8.59
N GLY A 42 13.44 4.35 8.87
CA GLY A 42 12.84 4.21 10.19
C GLY A 42 11.85 5.32 10.48
N GLY A 43 11.51 5.51 11.75
CA GLY A 43 10.61 6.59 12.14
C GLY A 43 9.24 6.44 11.51
N ASN A 44 8.85 7.47 10.74
CA ASN A 44 7.52 7.50 10.14
C ASN A 44 7.42 6.77 8.80
N VAL A 45 8.49 6.14 8.34
CA VAL A 45 8.48 5.39 7.08
C VAL A 45 8.50 3.89 7.38
N TYR A 46 7.50 3.18 6.89
CA TYR A 46 7.43 1.73 7.08
C TYR A 46 7.31 1.05 5.74
N VAL A 47 8.20 0.11 5.47
CA VAL A 47 8.23 -0.64 4.21
C VAL A 47 8.04 -2.12 4.54
N ALA A 48 7.08 -2.75 3.89
CA ALA A 48 6.79 -4.17 4.08
C ALA A 48 7.06 -4.94 2.81
N VAL A 49 7.55 -6.15 2.95
CA VAL A 49 7.78 -7.03 1.80
C VAL A 49 6.92 -8.28 1.98
N ALA A 50 6.35 -8.75 0.88
CA ALA A 50 5.54 -9.97 0.87
C ALA A 50 6.33 -11.08 0.22
N GLU A 51 6.35 -12.24 0.87
CA GLU A 51 6.95 -13.44 0.32
C GLU A 51 5.85 -14.44 0.02
N CYS A 52 5.97 -15.13 -1.09
CA CYS A 52 5.01 -16.14 -1.50
C CYS A 52 5.78 -17.38 -1.89
N GLY A 53 5.65 -18.45 -1.11
CA GLY A 53 6.41 -19.66 -1.36
C GLY A 53 7.92 -19.45 -1.28
N GLY A 54 8.37 -18.53 -0.44
CA GLY A 54 9.79 -18.23 -0.26
C GLY A 54 10.38 -17.22 -1.23
N GLU A 55 9.58 -16.76 -2.21
CA GLU A 55 10.05 -15.76 -3.17
C GLU A 55 9.47 -14.40 -2.84
N LYS A 56 10.23 -13.35 -3.12
CA LYS A 56 9.77 -11.99 -2.85
C LYS A 56 8.81 -11.58 -3.95
N ALA A 57 7.54 -11.43 -3.59
CA ALA A 57 6.45 -11.28 -4.54
C ALA A 57 5.95 -9.85 -4.67
N GLY A 58 6.19 -9.02 -3.68
CA GLY A 58 5.70 -7.65 -3.71
C GLY A 58 6.18 -6.86 -2.51
N TYR A 59 5.89 -5.56 -2.53
CA TYR A 59 6.21 -4.72 -1.38
C TYR A 59 5.25 -3.53 -1.32
N GLY A 60 5.20 -2.90 -0.16
CA GLY A 60 4.39 -1.71 0.04
C GLY A 60 5.06 -0.76 1.01
N GLU A 61 4.69 0.50 0.94
CA GLU A 61 5.25 1.52 1.81
C GLU A 61 4.17 2.44 2.32
N ILE A 62 4.21 2.75 3.63
CA ILE A 62 3.37 3.79 4.18
C ILE A 62 4.23 4.80 4.92
N ARG A 63 3.77 6.03 4.97
CA ARG A 63 4.39 7.09 5.75
C ARG A 63 3.33 7.71 6.66
N THR A 64 3.69 7.95 7.91
CA THR A 64 2.75 8.40 8.92
C THR A 64 3.11 9.81 9.40
N VAL A 65 2.15 10.71 9.34
CA VAL A 65 2.33 12.06 9.82
C VAL A 65 1.04 12.52 10.51
N ALA A 66 1.15 12.96 11.75
CA ALA A 66 0.03 13.55 12.48
C ALA A 66 -1.25 12.70 12.49
N GLY A 67 -1.10 11.42 12.71
CA GLY A 67 -2.27 10.53 12.82
C GLY A 67 -2.80 10.01 11.49
N GLU A 68 -2.13 10.35 10.38
CA GLU A 68 -2.53 9.88 9.08
C GLU A 68 -1.45 9.02 8.47
N ALA A 69 -1.83 7.85 7.97
CA ALA A 69 -0.92 6.96 7.26
C ALA A 69 -1.20 7.06 5.77
N GLN A 70 -0.22 7.49 5.01
CA GLN A 70 -0.37 7.59 3.56
C GLN A 70 0.28 6.40 2.89
N VAL A 71 -0.46 5.70 2.05
CA VAL A 71 0.08 4.60 1.26
C VAL A 71 0.85 5.22 0.10
N TYR A 72 2.16 5.07 0.10
CA TYR A 72 3.02 5.64 -0.92
C TYR A 72 3.19 4.75 -2.12
N ASN A 73 3.19 3.44 -1.90
CA ASN A 73 3.40 2.50 -3.01
C ASN A 73 2.95 1.11 -2.64
N ILE A 74 2.46 0.38 -3.61
CA ILE A 74 2.23 -1.07 -3.54
C ILE A 74 2.58 -1.61 -4.91
N ALA A 75 3.48 -2.56 -4.96
CA ALA A 75 3.89 -3.16 -6.22
C ALA A 75 3.97 -4.67 -6.06
N ILE A 76 3.38 -5.39 -7.01
CA ILE A 76 3.37 -6.85 -7.01
C ILE A 76 4.09 -7.32 -8.26
N ALA A 77 5.00 -8.27 -8.12
CA ALA A 77 5.71 -8.83 -9.26
C ALA A 77 4.69 -9.42 -10.24
N PRO A 78 4.89 -9.25 -11.54
CA PRO A 78 3.92 -9.70 -12.55
C PRO A 78 3.51 -11.16 -12.40
N GLU A 79 4.46 -12.04 -12.08
CA GLU A 79 4.19 -13.47 -11.95
C GLU A 79 3.38 -13.81 -10.71
N PHE A 80 3.21 -12.88 -9.79
CA PHE A 80 2.45 -13.12 -8.57
C PHE A 80 1.15 -12.33 -8.49
N ARG A 81 0.75 -11.69 -9.59
CA ARG A 81 -0.50 -10.91 -9.60
C ARG A 81 -1.71 -11.84 -9.56
N ARG A 82 -2.80 -11.31 -9.03
CA ARG A 82 -4.08 -12.03 -8.89
C ARG A 82 -4.03 -13.19 -7.91
N GLU A 83 -3.10 -13.16 -6.96
CA GLU A 83 -3.00 -14.19 -5.93
C GLU A 83 -3.31 -13.64 -4.54
N GLY A 84 -3.85 -12.45 -4.45
CA GLY A 84 -4.25 -11.87 -3.16
C GLY A 84 -3.13 -11.19 -2.40
N ILE A 85 -1.95 -11.02 -3.02
CA ILE A 85 -0.80 -10.44 -2.32
C ILE A 85 -0.99 -8.95 -2.06
N GLY A 86 -1.57 -8.22 -3.02
CA GLY A 86 -1.85 -6.79 -2.85
C GLY A 86 -2.79 -6.55 -1.69
N GLU A 87 -3.83 -7.37 -1.57
CA GLU A 87 -4.76 -7.26 -0.46
C GLU A 87 -4.07 -7.58 0.87
N ALA A 88 -3.24 -8.62 0.90
CA ALA A 88 -2.53 -8.99 2.12
C ALA A 88 -1.57 -7.88 2.55
N LEU A 89 -0.85 -7.28 1.61
CA LEU A 89 0.04 -6.16 1.91
C LEU A 89 -0.75 -4.97 2.47
N LEU A 90 -1.86 -4.63 1.84
CA LEU A 90 -2.65 -3.50 2.27
C LEU A 90 -3.24 -3.73 3.65
N ARG A 91 -3.75 -4.92 3.92
CA ARG A 91 -4.26 -5.26 5.26
C ARG A 91 -3.16 -5.17 6.32
N HIS A 92 -1.95 -5.61 5.97
CA HIS A 92 -0.81 -5.52 6.88
C HIS A 92 -0.48 -4.06 7.20
N MET A 93 -0.48 -3.20 6.18
CA MET A 93 -0.16 -1.79 6.36
C MET A 93 -1.26 -1.07 7.14
N ILE A 94 -2.52 -1.44 6.93
CA ILE A 94 -3.62 -0.89 7.71
C ILE A 94 -3.47 -1.27 9.19
N ALA A 95 -3.12 -2.53 9.46
CA ALA A 95 -2.90 -2.97 10.83
C ALA A 95 -1.74 -2.21 11.49
N LYS A 96 -0.69 -1.96 10.73
CA LYS A 96 0.45 -1.17 11.22
C LYS A 96 0.01 0.25 11.56
N ALA A 97 -0.81 0.86 10.71
CA ALA A 97 -1.33 2.21 10.95
C ALA A 97 -2.20 2.23 12.21
N GLU A 98 -3.02 1.21 12.41
CA GLU A 98 -3.83 1.11 13.61
C GLU A 98 -2.98 0.98 14.87
N ASP A 99 -1.94 0.14 14.80
CA ASP A 99 -1.05 -0.05 15.94
C ASP A 99 -0.30 1.24 16.29
N ASP A 100 -0.04 2.07 15.28
CA ASP A 100 0.65 3.34 15.49
C ASP A 100 -0.31 4.45 15.93
N GLY A 101 -1.57 4.15 16.12
CA GLY A 101 -2.56 5.12 16.58
C GLY A 101 -3.10 6.04 15.52
N CYS A 102 -2.95 5.70 14.25
CA CYS A 102 -3.47 6.54 13.17
C CYS A 102 -4.99 6.48 13.14
N GLU A 103 -5.59 7.59 12.76
CA GLU A 103 -7.04 7.70 12.62
C GLU A 103 -7.49 7.55 11.17
N LEU A 104 -6.56 7.65 10.24
CA LEU A 104 -6.89 7.70 8.83
C LEU A 104 -5.80 7.05 8.00
N VAL A 105 -6.19 6.31 6.96
CA VAL A 105 -5.26 5.84 5.93
C VAL A 105 -5.69 6.47 4.62
N THR A 106 -4.75 7.08 3.91
CA THR A 106 -5.05 7.76 2.65
C THR A 106 -4.24 7.15 1.51
N LEU A 107 -4.77 7.24 0.30
CA LEU A 107 -4.03 6.82 -0.89
C LEU A 107 -4.53 7.55 -2.12
N GLU A 108 -3.75 7.46 -3.20
CA GLU A 108 -4.12 8.02 -4.48
C GLU A 108 -4.02 6.92 -5.51
N VAL A 109 -4.98 6.84 -6.42
CA VAL A 109 -5.00 5.81 -7.45
C VAL A 109 -5.43 6.42 -8.78
N ARG A 110 -4.93 5.88 -9.89
CA ARG A 110 -5.36 6.32 -11.21
C ARG A 110 -6.80 5.91 -11.45
N GLY A 111 -7.60 6.82 -12.01
CA GLY A 111 -9.02 6.59 -12.25
C GLY A 111 -9.32 5.39 -13.14
N GLY A 112 -8.39 5.04 -14.04
CA GLY A 112 -8.56 3.87 -14.89
C GLY A 112 -8.19 2.54 -14.26
N ASN A 113 -7.63 2.57 -13.05
CA ASN A 113 -7.23 1.32 -12.39
C ASN A 113 -8.40 0.75 -11.60
N GLU A 114 -9.33 0.13 -12.32
CA GLU A 114 -10.57 -0.36 -11.73
C GLU A 114 -10.33 -1.48 -10.72
N ALA A 115 -9.36 -2.34 -10.98
CA ALA A 115 -9.08 -3.45 -10.08
C ALA A 115 -8.58 -2.95 -8.72
N ALA A 116 -7.70 -1.95 -8.73
CA ALA A 116 -7.20 -1.37 -7.49
C ALA A 116 -8.31 -0.65 -6.74
N MET A 117 -9.15 0.12 -7.46
CA MET A 117 -10.26 0.83 -6.83
C MET A 117 -11.25 -0.13 -6.20
N ALA A 118 -11.51 -1.27 -6.85
CA ALA A 118 -12.41 -2.28 -6.31
C ALA A 118 -11.82 -2.88 -5.02
N LEU A 119 -10.52 -3.14 -5.00
CA LEU A 119 -9.88 -3.66 -3.81
C LEU A 119 -9.96 -2.66 -2.66
N TYR A 120 -9.65 -1.40 -2.92
CA TYR A 120 -9.70 -0.38 -1.88
C TYR A 120 -11.11 -0.21 -1.33
N THR A 121 -12.10 -0.19 -2.22
CA THR A 121 -13.49 -0.08 -1.79
C THR A 121 -13.91 -1.28 -0.95
N LYS A 122 -13.47 -2.48 -1.34
CA LYS A 122 -13.76 -3.69 -0.57
C LYS A 122 -13.22 -3.59 0.85
N LEU A 123 -12.07 -2.95 1.03
CA LEU A 123 -11.47 -2.82 2.35
C LEU A 123 -11.99 -1.63 3.15
N GLY A 124 -12.92 -0.88 2.59
CA GLY A 124 -13.58 0.21 3.32
C GLY A 124 -13.14 1.62 2.94
N PHE A 125 -12.24 1.74 1.97
CA PHE A 125 -11.84 3.06 1.50
C PHE A 125 -12.98 3.70 0.71
N ARG A 126 -13.08 5.02 0.79
CA ARG A 126 -14.08 5.78 0.04
C ARG A 126 -13.41 6.91 -0.72
N GLU A 127 -13.93 7.22 -1.89
CA GLU A 127 -13.41 8.34 -2.68
C GLU A 127 -13.73 9.65 -1.96
N VAL A 128 -12.74 10.50 -1.77
CA VAL A 128 -12.92 11.78 -1.11
C VAL A 128 -12.55 12.96 -2.01
N GLY A 129 -11.96 12.71 -3.17
CA GLY A 129 -11.63 13.79 -4.09
C GLY A 129 -11.03 13.26 -5.38
N ARG A 130 -10.87 14.12 -6.35
CA ARG A 130 -10.24 13.81 -7.63
C ARG A 130 -9.45 15.02 -8.11
N ARG A 131 -8.32 14.72 -8.78
CA ARG A 131 -7.58 15.73 -9.52
C ARG A 131 -7.73 15.36 -10.98
N LYS A 132 -8.56 16.07 -11.70
CA LYS A 132 -8.88 15.75 -13.09
C LYS A 132 -7.67 15.90 -13.99
N GLY A 133 -7.46 14.92 -14.86
CA GLY A 133 -6.37 14.95 -15.84
C GLY A 133 -4.99 15.04 -15.23
N TYR A 134 -4.83 14.60 -13.98
CA TYR A 134 -3.58 14.75 -13.24
C TYR A 134 -2.42 14.00 -13.86
N TYR A 135 -2.68 12.80 -14.35
CA TYR A 135 -1.63 12.00 -14.99
C TYR A 135 -1.54 12.42 -16.46
N SER A 136 -0.45 13.07 -16.83
CA SER A 136 -0.30 13.60 -18.19
C SER A 136 -0.36 12.51 -19.25
N LYS A 137 0.07 11.30 -18.92
CA LYS A 137 0.02 10.22 -19.87
C LYS A 137 -1.35 9.58 -19.82
N GLY A 138 -2.17 9.80 -20.82
CA GLY A 138 -3.53 9.26 -20.89
C GLY A 138 -4.59 10.17 -20.31
N GLY A 139 -4.20 11.25 -19.62
CA GLY A 139 -5.16 12.21 -19.08
C GLY A 139 -6.06 11.65 -17.99
N GLU A 140 -5.61 10.60 -17.30
CA GLU A 140 -6.41 10.00 -16.24
C GLU A 140 -6.45 10.86 -15.00
N ASP A 141 -7.57 10.80 -14.27
CA ASP A 141 -7.71 11.50 -13.01
C ASP A 141 -6.89 10.81 -11.92
N ALA A 142 -6.50 11.57 -10.92
CA ALA A 142 -6.00 10.99 -9.68
C ALA A 142 -7.17 10.93 -8.72
N VAL A 143 -7.51 9.74 -8.26
CA VAL A 143 -8.62 9.53 -7.33
C VAL A 143 -8.05 9.43 -5.93
N LEU A 144 -8.53 10.26 -5.01
CA LEU A 144 -8.07 10.26 -3.63
C LEU A 144 -9.06 9.45 -2.81
N MET A 145 -8.55 8.50 -2.03
CA MET A 145 -9.40 7.61 -1.23
C MET A 145 -8.91 7.56 0.20
N ASP A 146 -9.84 7.49 1.13
CA ASP A 146 -9.54 7.45 2.57
C ASP A 146 -10.23 6.29 3.25
N LEU A 147 -9.56 5.73 4.24
CA LEU A 147 -10.14 4.74 5.16
C LEU A 147 -10.12 5.36 6.56
N ASP A 148 -11.30 5.54 7.13
CA ASP A 148 -11.42 6.12 8.47
C ASP A 148 -11.36 5.01 9.51
N LEU A 149 -10.28 5.00 10.29
CA LEU A 149 -10.04 3.97 11.29
C LEU A 149 -10.80 4.22 12.60
N ARG A 150 -11.37 5.43 12.75
CA ARG A 150 -12.08 5.76 13.99
C ARG A 150 -13.47 5.16 14.09
N LYS A 151 -13.98 4.66 12.96
CA LYS A 151 -15.35 4.24 12.91
C LYS A 151 -15.72 3.17 13.88
N ILE A 152 -14.80 2.36 14.26
CA ILE A 152 -15.08 1.23 15.08
C ILE A 152 -15.47 1.59 16.49
N GLU A 153 -15.07 2.74 16.97
CA GLU A 153 -15.33 3.07 18.35
C GLU A 153 -16.70 3.53 18.66
N VAL A 154 -17.45 3.91 17.68
CA VAL A 154 -18.73 4.52 17.92
C VAL A 154 -19.79 3.58 18.39
N GLU A 155 -19.66 2.31 18.02
CA GLU A 155 -20.72 1.42 18.31
C GLU A 155 -20.70 0.82 19.63
N VAL A 156 -19.74 1.11 20.41
CA VAL A 156 -19.62 0.49 21.59
C VAL A 156 -20.44 0.90 22.72
N GLU A 157 -20.97 1.98 22.79
CA GLU A 157 -21.55 2.42 23.82
C GLU A 157 -22.79 2.57 23.92
N ILE A 158 -23.49 2.35 24.23
CA ILE A 158 -24.59 2.58 24.17
C ILE A 158 -25.42 2.09 24.98
N GLU A 159 -25.59 1.64 25.55
CA GLU A 159 -26.38 1.24 26.17
C GLU A 159 -26.70 1.34 27.30
N VAL A 160 -27.02 1.54 27.80
CA VAL A 160 -27.39 1.72 28.97
C VAL A 160 -28.68 1.55 29.36
#